data_4f992b7613c09c1406c838542b7367ad
#
_entry.id   4f992b7613c09c1406c838542b7367ad
#
_cell.length_a   1.000
_cell.length_b   1.000
_cell.length_c   1.000
_cell.angle_alpha   90.00
_cell.angle_beta   90.00
_cell.angle_gamma   90.00
#
_symmetry.space_group_name_H-M   'P 1'
#
loop_
_entity.id
_entity.type
_entity.pdbx_description
1 polymer ?
#
loop_
_entity_poly.entity_id
_entity_poly.type
_entity_poly.pdbx_seq_one_letter_code
_entity_poly.pdbx_strand_id
1 'polypeptide(L)'
;MAQRLAAEGAVVAVTARSYEPSPSTRAGQTTALPGTIGETIELIEAAGGSAFGIAADLEDAEQRAGLVDQVIERTGRLDILVNNAGYADYSVIEDMPIETFDRTVEHYVRTPFVLTQKAVPHMRSQGGGWIVNIGSVTGLAPVRPYREYNKSSGDVVYASMKAALHRFTQGVAAELLDDNIAVNVVGPSSAVRTPGAASLIPDTFPTEPVEYLAETVLAMCHLPAAERTGLVAFSLHYPWSQQLPVHSLDGRTLLPPLQPPASANPNILPAGM
;
A
#
# COMPACT_ATOMS: atom_id res chain seq x y z
N MET A 1 -2.35 8.76 0.54
CA MET A 1 -1.10 8.60 -0.24
C MET A 1 -1.12 9.47 -1.51
N ALA A 2 -2.07 9.29 -2.44
CA ALA A 2 -2.14 10.11 -3.67
C ALA A 2 -2.08 11.63 -3.37
N GLN A 3 -2.93 12.13 -2.48
CA GLN A 3 -2.93 13.54 -2.07
C GLN A 3 -1.57 13.98 -1.48
N ARG A 4 -0.96 13.16 -0.63
CA ARG A 4 0.31 13.52 0.02
C ARG A 4 1.48 13.57 -0.98
N LEU A 5 1.54 12.65 -1.94
CA LEU A 5 2.52 12.69 -3.02
C LEU A 5 2.29 13.90 -3.95
N ALA A 6 1.03 14.20 -4.29
CA ALA A 6 0.68 15.38 -5.08
C ALA A 6 1.04 16.70 -4.38
N ALA A 7 0.91 16.77 -3.05
CA ALA A 7 1.31 17.93 -2.25
C ALA A 7 2.83 18.20 -2.29
N GLU A 8 3.64 17.17 -2.59
CA GLU A 8 5.09 17.31 -2.85
C GLU A 8 5.43 17.53 -4.33
N GLY A 9 4.43 17.80 -5.17
CA GLY A 9 4.61 18.14 -6.57
C GLY A 9 4.60 16.96 -7.55
N ALA A 10 4.27 15.75 -7.12
CA ALA A 10 4.09 14.63 -8.04
C ALA A 10 2.83 14.82 -8.90
N VAL A 11 2.91 14.47 -10.18
CA VAL A 11 1.73 14.24 -11.03
C VAL A 11 1.25 12.81 -10.79
N VAL A 12 0.05 12.65 -10.23
CA VAL A 12 -0.42 11.35 -9.74
C VAL A 12 -1.40 10.70 -10.72
N ALA A 13 -1.05 9.52 -11.23
CA ALA A 13 -2.00 8.63 -11.88
C ALA A 13 -2.82 7.89 -10.82
N VAL A 14 -4.10 8.25 -10.69
CA VAL A 14 -5.05 7.60 -9.77
C VAL A 14 -5.73 6.46 -10.52
N THR A 15 -5.63 5.24 -9.99
CA THR A 15 -6.24 4.07 -10.64
C THR A 15 -7.19 3.32 -9.72
N ALA A 16 -8.31 2.90 -10.27
CA ALA A 16 -9.30 2.01 -9.68
C ALA A 16 -10.04 1.26 -10.80
N ARG A 17 -10.90 0.30 -10.46
CA ARG A 17 -11.67 -0.50 -11.43
C ARG A 17 -12.60 0.32 -12.32
N SER A 18 -13.15 1.41 -11.79
CA SER A 18 -14.05 2.30 -12.54
C SER A 18 -13.98 3.73 -12.00
N TYR A 19 -14.48 4.67 -12.77
CA TYR A 19 -14.68 6.05 -12.33
C TYR A 19 -15.90 6.20 -11.42
N GLU A 20 -16.85 5.26 -11.51
CA GLU A 20 -18.08 5.27 -10.74
C GLU A 20 -17.89 4.54 -9.39
N PRO A 21 -18.67 4.92 -8.37
CA PRO A 21 -18.69 4.19 -7.10
C PRO A 21 -19.03 2.72 -7.34
N SER A 22 -18.25 1.83 -6.79
CA SER A 22 -18.44 0.38 -6.94
C SER A 22 -18.37 -0.34 -5.60
N PRO A 23 -19.13 -1.45 -5.43
CA PRO A 23 -19.01 -2.26 -4.22
C PRO A 23 -17.63 -2.90 -4.11
N SER A 24 -17.27 -3.27 -2.89
CA SER A 24 -16.12 -4.13 -2.66
C SER A 24 -16.31 -5.48 -3.38
N THR A 25 -15.23 -6.08 -3.86
CA THR A 25 -15.25 -7.45 -4.40
C THR A 25 -15.40 -8.52 -3.32
N ARG A 26 -15.42 -8.14 -2.05
CA ARG A 26 -15.64 -9.05 -0.93
C ARG A 26 -17.02 -9.71 -1.02
N ALA A 27 -17.08 -11.00 -0.74
CA ALA A 27 -18.30 -11.78 -0.77
C ALA A 27 -19.41 -11.12 0.09
N GLY A 28 -20.61 -11.01 -0.48
CA GLY A 28 -21.78 -10.43 0.18
C GLY A 28 -21.84 -8.90 0.25
N GLN A 29 -20.84 -8.19 -0.27
CA GLN A 29 -20.83 -6.71 -0.33
C GLN A 29 -21.55 -6.24 -1.61
N THR A 30 -22.66 -5.52 -1.43
CA THR A 30 -23.44 -4.95 -2.54
C THR A 30 -23.48 -3.42 -2.53
N THR A 31 -23.12 -2.81 -1.40
CA THR A 31 -23.13 -1.35 -1.26
C THR A 31 -21.88 -0.76 -1.86
N ALA A 32 -22.04 0.24 -2.72
CA ALA A 32 -20.93 0.99 -3.28
C ALA A 32 -20.11 1.67 -2.17
N LEU A 33 -18.80 1.56 -2.27
CA LEU A 33 -17.89 2.25 -1.35
C LEU A 33 -17.74 3.71 -1.77
N PRO A 34 -17.63 4.65 -0.81
CA PRO A 34 -17.27 6.03 -1.10
C PRO A 34 -15.81 6.12 -1.56
N GLY A 35 -15.52 7.16 -2.31
CA GLY A 35 -14.20 7.40 -2.89
C GLY A 35 -14.10 6.87 -4.31
N THR A 36 -14.04 7.79 -5.28
CA THR A 36 -13.87 7.50 -6.70
C THR A 36 -12.54 8.05 -7.20
N ILE A 37 -12.17 7.69 -8.43
CA ILE A 37 -11.05 8.33 -9.14
C ILE A 37 -11.29 9.83 -9.22
N GLY A 38 -12.50 10.26 -9.63
CA GLY A 38 -12.86 11.68 -9.76
C GLY A 38 -12.73 12.45 -8.45
N GLU A 39 -13.36 11.97 -7.38
CA GLU A 39 -13.25 12.60 -6.05
C GLU A 39 -11.80 12.72 -5.56
N THR A 40 -10.96 11.72 -5.84
CA THR A 40 -9.55 11.78 -5.46
C THR A 40 -8.80 12.86 -6.25
N ILE A 41 -9.09 12.98 -7.56
CA ILE A 41 -8.51 14.02 -8.42
C ILE A 41 -8.97 15.40 -7.94
N GLU A 42 -10.25 15.61 -7.70
CA GLU A 42 -10.80 16.86 -7.19
C GLU A 42 -10.13 17.31 -5.87
N LEU A 43 -9.91 16.38 -4.94
CA LEU A 43 -9.20 16.68 -3.69
C LEU A 43 -7.75 17.11 -3.92
N ILE A 44 -7.07 16.49 -4.87
CA ILE A 44 -5.68 16.83 -5.24
C ILE A 44 -5.63 18.20 -5.91
N GLU A 45 -6.52 18.47 -6.87
CA GLU A 45 -6.57 19.75 -7.59
C GLU A 45 -7.00 20.92 -6.68
N ALA A 46 -7.96 20.68 -5.78
CA ALA A 46 -8.36 21.68 -4.77
C ALA A 46 -7.22 22.05 -3.82
N ALA A 47 -6.28 21.15 -3.58
CA ALA A 47 -5.07 21.41 -2.82
C ALA A 47 -3.93 22.06 -3.65
N GLY A 48 -4.11 22.21 -4.99
CA GLY A 48 -3.13 22.79 -5.91
C GLY A 48 -2.18 21.76 -6.54
N GLY A 49 -2.43 20.47 -6.37
CA GLY A 49 -1.67 19.39 -6.99
C GLY A 49 -2.19 19.03 -8.39
N SER A 50 -1.57 18.02 -9.00
CA SER A 50 -1.93 17.52 -10.34
C SER A 50 -2.18 16.03 -10.32
N ALA A 51 -3.28 15.59 -10.92
CA ALA A 51 -3.61 14.17 -11.04
C ALA A 51 -4.41 13.88 -12.31
N PHE A 52 -4.42 12.61 -12.70
CA PHE A 52 -5.31 12.11 -13.75
C PHE A 52 -5.75 10.68 -13.42
N GLY A 53 -6.86 10.26 -14.01
CA GLY A 53 -7.42 8.93 -13.75
C GLY A 53 -7.11 7.93 -14.86
N ILE A 54 -6.95 6.67 -14.46
CA ILE A 54 -6.97 5.50 -15.36
C ILE A 54 -7.86 4.44 -14.71
N ALA A 55 -8.97 4.09 -15.37
CA ALA A 55 -9.76 2.95 -14.95
C ALA A 55 -9.08 1.65 -15.39
N ALA A 56 -8.80 0.76 -14.46
CA ALA A 56 -8.22 -0.55 -14.73
C ALA A 56 -8.66 -1.56 -13.67
N ASP A 57 -9.16 -2.70 -14.11
CA ASP A 57 -9.39 -3.85 -13.25
C ASP A 57 -8.10 -4.66 -13.16
N LEU A 58 -7.51 -4.70 -11.98
CA LEU A 58 -6.25 -5.43 -11.76
C LEU A 58 -6.44 -6.95 -11.67
N GLU A 59 -7.68 -7.44 -11.64
CA GLU A 59 -7.98 -8.87 -11.82
C GLU A 59 -7.96 -9.25 -13.32
N ASP A 60 -8.17 -8.30 -14.22
CA ASP A 60 -8.01 -8.48 -15.65
C ASP A 60 -6.52 -8.42 -16.05
N ALA A 61 -6.02 -9.47 -16.68
CA ALA A 61 -4.61 -9.62 -17.00
C ALA A 61 -4.10 -8.59 -18.03
N GLU A 62 -4.92 -8.22 -19.02
CA GLU A 62 -4.56 -7.26 -20.08
C GLU A 62 -4.55 -5.84 -19.54
N GLN A 63 -5.58 -5.45 -18.79
CA GLN A 63 -5.67 -4.13 -18.18
C GLN A 63 -4.53 -3.93 -17.18
N ARG A 64 -4.25 -4.93 -16.33
CA ARG A 64 -3.12 -4.90 -15.40
C ARG A 64 -1.79 -4.77 -16.12
N ALA A 65 -1.55 -5.56 -17.17
CA ALA A 65 -0.29 -5.54 -17.90
C ALA A 65 -0.08 -4.21 -18.67
N GLY A 66 -1.13 -3.59 -19.17
CA GLY A 66 -1.07 -2.34 -19.93
C GLY A 66 -1.10 -1.06 -19.07
N LEU A 67 -1.30 -1.16 -17.76
CA LEU A 67 -1.49 0.01 -16.91
C LEU A 67 -0.25 0.94 -16.86
N VAL A 68 0.94 0.36 -16.72
CA VAL A 68 2.19 1.13 -16.71
C VAL A 68 2.41 1.84 -18.04
N ASP A 69 2.17 1.14 -19.16
CA ASP A 69 2.34 1.72 -20.51
C ASP A 69 1.41 2.93 -20.70
N GLN A 70 0.16 2.88 -20.22
CA GLN A 70 -0.77 4.01 -20.28
C GLN A 70 -0.28 5.23 -19.46
N VAL A 71 0.40 5.01 -18.34
CA VAL A 71 1.04 6.11 -17.59
C VAL A 71 2.18 6.70 -18.39
N ILE A 72 3.07 5.86 -18.93
CA ILE A 72 4.22 6.30 -19.75
C ILE A 72 3.77 7.07 -20.98
N GLU A 73 2.73 6.62 -21.68
CA GLU A 73 2.15 7.31 -22.85
C GLU A 73 1.69 8.73 -22.50
N ARG A 74 1.13 8.92 -21.29
CA ARG A 74 0.62 10.23 -20.85
C ARG A 74 1.68 11.17 -20.31
N THR A 75 2.69 10.64 -19.64
CA THR A 75 3.64 11.43 -18.84
C THR A 75 5.07 11.37 -19.36
N GLY A 76 5.39 10.40 -20.20
CA GLY A 76 6.74 10.12 -20.67
C GLY A 76 7.65 9.45 -19.63
N ARG A 77 7.21 9.25 -18.38
CA ARG A 77 8.01 8.71 -17.28
C ARG A 77 7.17 8.06 -16.19
N LEU A 78 7.81 7.24 -15.35
CA LEU A 78 7.25 6.70 -14.12
C LEU A 78 8.34 6.70 -13.03
N ASP A 79 8.24 7.61 -12.07
CA ASP A 79 9.21 7.73 -10.98
C ASP A 79 8.83 6.88 -9.77
N ILE A 80 7.55 6.83 -9.46
CA ILE A 80 7.04 6.17 -8.25
C ILE A 80 5.91 5.21 -8.62
N LEU A 81 6.02 3.95 -8.21
CA LEU A 81 4.95 2.97 -8.26
C LEU A 81 4.50 2.63 -6.84
N VAL A 82 3.22 2.87 -6.52
CA VAL A 82 2.64 2.45 -5.24
C VAL A 82 1.63 1.33 -5.46
N ASN A 83 1.99 0.11 -5.12
CA ASN A 83 1.12 -1.06 -5.14
C ASN A 83 0.22 -1.05 -3.89
N ASN A 84 -0.86 -0.27 -3.97
CA ASN A 84 -1.82 -0.07 -2.86
C ASN A 84 -3.11 -0.87 -3.02
N ALA A 85 -3.55 -1.10 -4.25
CA ALA A 85 -4.81 -1.78 -4.53
C ALA A 85 -4.83 -3.17 -3.86
N GLY A 86 -5.98 -3.49 -3.27
CA GLY A 86 -6.17 -4.76 -2.60
C GLY A 86 -7.44 -4.77 -1.79
N TYR A 87 -7.83 -5.93 -1.34
CA TYR A 87 -8.97 -6.13 -0.46
C TYR A 87 -8.59 -7.18 0.60
N ALA A 88 -9.36 -7.26 1.68
CA ALA A 88 -9.24 -8.35 2.63
C ALA A 88 -10.56 -9.10 2.71
N ASP A 89 -10.49 -10.40 2.58
CA ASP A 89 -11.59 -11.30 2.85
C ASP A 89 -11.07 -12.41 3.77
N TYR A 90 -11.73 -12.59 4.92
CA TYR A 90 -11.23 -13.43 5.99
C TYR A 90 -12.17 -14.62 6.19
N SER A 91 -11.57 -15.80 6.25
CA SER A 91 -12.25 -17.03 6.57
C SER A 91 -11.30 -17.98 7.27
N VAL A 92 -11.78 -18.76 8.23
CA VAL A 92 -10.96 -19.83 8.83
C VAL A 92 -10.58 -20.84 7.76
N ILE A 93 -9.45 -21.51 7.96
CA ILE A 93 -8.82 -22.29 6.87
C ILE A 93 -9.73 -23.39 6.30
N GLU A 94 -10.57 -24.01 7.13
CA GLU A 94 -11.48 -25.08 6.70
C GLU A 94 -12.66 -24.57 5.85
N ASP A 95 -13.03 -23.29 6.01
CA ASP A 95 -14.16 -22.64 5.31
C ASP A 95 -13.71 -21.70 4.20
N MET A 96 -12.39 -21.55 3.97
CA MET A 96 -11.84 -20.61 2.99
C MET A 96 -12.22 -21.04 1.56
N PRO A 97 -13.05 -20.26 0.84
CA PRO A 97 -13.35 -20.56 -0.56
C PRO A 97 -12.08 -20.46 -1.43
N ILE A 98 -11.94 -21.39 -2.36
CA ILE A 98 -10.79 -21.40 -3.29
C ILE A 98 -10.73 -20.11 -4.12
N GLU A 99 -11.85 -19.57 -4.50
CA GLU A 99 -11.95 -18.32 -5.26
C GLU A 99 -11.44 -17.12 -4.45
N THR A 100 -11.68 -17.11 -3.14
CA THR A 100 -11.14 -16.09 -2.22
C THR A 100 -9.63 -16.24 -2.05
N PHE A 101 -9.13 -17.48 -1.96
CA PHE A 101 -7.70 -17.77 -1.95
C PHE A 101 -7.03 -17.26 -3.23
N ASP A 102 -7.54 -17.67 -4.40
CA ASP A 102 -6.97 -17.31 -5.71
C ASP A 102 -6.94 -15.79 -5.91
N ARG A 103 -8.04 -15.11 -5.55
CA ARG A 103 -8.13 -13.65 -5.62
C ARG A 103 -7.16 -12.96 -4.65
N THR A 104 -6.93 -13.53 -3.47
CA THR A 104 -5.95 -13.00 -2.52
C THR A 104 -4.52 -13.10 -3.06
N VAL A 105 -4.19 -14.21 -3.72
CA VAL A 105 -2.91 -14.38 -4.44
C VAL A 105 -2.80 -13.38 -5.59
N GLU A 106 -3.86 -13.20 -6.36
CA GLU A 106 -3.91 -12.26 -7.49
C GLU A 106 -3.58 -10.83 -7.04
N HIS A 107 -4.24 -10.35 -5.98
CA HIS A 107 -4.06 -8.98 -5.49
C HIS A 107 -2.71 -8.74 -4.81
N TYR A 108 -2.21 -9.68 -4.00
CA TYR A 108 -1.06 -9.41 -3.15
C TYR A 108 0.26 -10.01 -3.62
N VAL A 109 0.21 -10.90 -4.62
CA VAL A 109 1.43 -11.51 -5.19
C VAL A 109 1.54 -11.19 -6.67
N ARG A 110 0.54 -11.59 -7.48
CA ARG A 110 0.62 -11.46 -8.94
C ARG A 110 0.59 -10.00 -9.39
N THR A 111 -0.33 -9.20 -8.88
CA THR A 111 -0.46 -7.78 -9.27
C THR A 111 0.80 -6.98 -8.97
N PRO A 112 1.36 -6.97 -7.74
CA PRO A 112 2.62 -6.29 -7.47
C PRO A 112 3.79 -6.82 -8.33
N PHE A 113 3.85 -8.13 -8.58
CA PHE A 113 4.85 -8.72 -9.44
C PHE A 113 4.76 -8.16 -10.87
N VAL A 114 3.58 -8.20 -11.50
CA VAL A 114 3.39 -7.75 -12.89
C VAL A 114 3.65 -6.26 -13.02
N LEU A 115 3.10 -5.43 -12.13
CA LEU A 115 3.31 -3.98 -12.18
C LEU A 115 4.78 -3.61 -11.95
N THR A 116 5.46 -4.26 -11.02
CA THR A 116 6.90 -4.09 -10.82
C THR A 116 7.69 -4.49 -12.07
N GLN A 117 7.40 -5.66 -12.66
CA GLN A 117 8.05 -6.14 -13.88
C GLN A 117 7.89 -5.15 -15.04
N LYS A 118 6.71 -4.52 -15.17
CA LYS A 118 6.44 -3.53 -16.21
C LYS A 118 7.11 -2.18 -15.93
N ALA A 119 7.20 -1.75 -14.66
CA ALA A 119 7.79 -0.48 -14.28
C ALA A 119 9.33 -0.46 -14.41
N VAL A 120 10.00 -1.55 -14.05
CA VAL A 120 11.47 -1.63 -13.96
C VAL A 120 12.20 -1.19 -15.23
N PRO A 121 11.84 -1.60 -16.46
CA PRO A 121 12.54 -1.15 -17.67
C PRO A 121 12.49 0.37 -17.85
N HIS A 122 11.37 1.00 -17.54
CA HIS A 122 11.20 2.46 -17.63
C HIS A 122 12.02 3.18 -16.56
N MET A 123 11.94 2.74 -15.29
CA MET A 123 12.71 3.29 -14.20
C MET A 123 14.22 3.16 -14.45
N ARG A 124 14.67 2.00 -14.95
CA ARG A 124 16.08 1.78 -15.32
C ARG A 124 16.55 2.76 -16.41
N SER A 125 15.74 2.99 -17.44
CA SER A 125 16.06 3.92 -18.52
C SER A 125 16.12 5.38 -18.07
N GLN A 126 15.43 5.72 -16.97
CA GLN A 126 15.41 7.04 -16.36
C GLN A 126 16.54 7.26 -15.34
N GLY A 127 17.29 6.21 -14.98
CA GLY A 127 18.37 6.26 -14.00
C GLY A 127 17.91 6.01 -12.55
N GLY A 128 16.71 5.50 -12.33
CA GLY A 128 16.22 5.11 -11.01
C GLY A 128 14.71 5.29 -10.82
N GLY A 129 14.24 4.95 -9.64
CA GLY A 129 12.84 5.07 -9.26
C GLY A 129 12.54 4.50 -7.88
N TRP A 130 11.27 4.55 -7.48
CA TRP A 130 10.81 4.06 -6.18
C TRP A 130 9.57 3.19 -6.33
N ILE A 131 9.60 2.02 -5.73
CA ILE A 131 8.47 1.09 -5.68
C ILE A 131 8.08 0.89 -4.22
N VAL A 132 6.82 1.16 -3.88
CA VAL A 132 6.30 0.95 -2.53
C VAL A 132 5.15 -0.04 -2.58
N ASN A 133 5.30 -1.14 -1.88
CA ASN A 133 4.26 -2.14 -1.70
C ASN A 133 3.53 -1.91 -0.37
N ILE A 134 2.20 -1.86 -0.39
CA ILE A 134 1.44 -1.71 0.86
C ILE A 134 1.32 -3.06 1.55
N GLY A 135 2.08 -3.20 2.62
CA GLY A 135 2.14 -4.38 3.47
C GLY A 135 1.05 -4.42 4.54
N SER A 136 1.31 -5.21 5.55
CA SER A 136 0.46 -5.31 6.76
C SER A 136 1.28 -5.84 7.93
N VAL A 137 0.95 -5.42 9.14
CA VAL A 137 1.51 -6.01 10.36
C VAL A 137 1.19 -7.51 10.51
N THR A 138 0.10 -7.97 9.88
CA THR A 138 -0.24 -9.41 9.85
C THR A 138 0.74 -10.25 9.03
N GLY A 139 1.50 -9.63 8.10
CA GLY A 139 2.59 -10.28 7.40
C GLY A 139 3.81 -10.62 8.27
N LEU A 140 3.87 -10.11 9.50
CA LEU A 140 4.86 -10.52 10.48
C LEU A 140 4.43 -11.81 11.19
N ALA A 141 5.39 -12.54 11.72
CA ALA A 141 5.09 -13.74 12.50
C ALA A 141 4.16 -13.41 13.67
N PRO A 142 3.14 -14.25 13.95
CA PRO A 142 2.25 -14.05 15.08
C PRO A 142 2.99 -14.26 16.39
N VAL A 143 2.64 -13.45 17.40
CA VAL A 143 3.27 -13.48 18.74
C VAL A 143 2.74 -14.66 19.54
N ARG A 144 3.63 -15.34 20.25
CA ARG A 144 3.26 -16.43 21.17
C ARG A 144 3.29 -15.96 22.63
N PRO A 145 2.37 -16.45 23.48
CA PRO A 145 1.23 -17.32 23.18
C PRO A 145 0.23 -16.63 22.25
N TYR A 146 -0.42 -17.40 21.37
CA TYR A 146 -1.37 -16.83 20.41
C TYR A 146 -2.53 -16.14 21.12
N ARG A 147 -2.81 -14.90 20.68
CA ARG A 147 -3.97 -14.12 21.14
C ARG A 147 -5.27 -14.65 20.53
N GLU A 148 -6.43 -14.34 21.12
CA GLU A 148 -7.73 -14.78 20.60
C GLU A 148 -7.95 -14.36 19.15
N TYR A 149 -7.54 -13.15 18.78
CA TYR A 149 -7.56 -12.70 17.39
C TYR A 149 -6.86 -13.71 16.46
N ASN A 150 -5.64 -14.16 16.78
CA ASN A 150 -4.90 -15.09 15.92
C ASN A 150 -5.56 -16.46 15.76
N LYS A 151 -6.46 -16.83 16.70
CA LYS A 151 -7.14 -18.13 16.68
C LYS A 151 -8.42 -18.12 15.83
N SER A 152 -9.05 -16.96 15.70
CA SER A 152 -10.41 -16.86 15.14
C SER A 152 -10.60 -15.81 14.05
N SER A 153 -9.58 -14.99 13.73
CA SER A 153 -9.71 -13.92 12.74
C SER A 153 -9.96 -14.40 11.30
N GLY A 154 -9.51 -15.61 10.97
CA GLY A 154 -9.58 -16.12 9.60
C GLY A 154 -8.63 -15.42 8.62
N ASP A 155 -7.64 -14.67 9.10
CA ASP A 155 -6.74 -13.87 8.26
C ASP A 155 -5.54 -14.64 7.70
N VAL A 156 -5.47 -15.96 7.90
CA VAL A 156 -4.29 -16.79 7.57
C VAL A 156 -3.83 -16.62 6.13
N VAL A 157 -4.74 -16.68 5.16
CA VAL A 157 -4.39 -16.54 3.73
C VAL A 157 -3.92 -15.12 3.44
N TYR A 158 -4.64 -14.12 3.91
CA TYR A 158 -4.24 -12.71 3.80
C TYR A 158 -2.86 -12.46 4.41
N ALA A 159 -2.64 -12.91 5.63
CA ALA A 159 -1.37 -12.75 6.36
C ALA A 159 -0.20 -13.43 5.61
N SER A 160 -0.43 -14.63 5.08
CA SER A 160 0.55 -15.36 4.28
C SER A 160 0.93 -14.61 3.00
N MET A 161 -0.04 -14.04 2.29
CA MET A 161 0.24 -13.26 1.08
C MET A 161 0.92 -11.92 1.40
N LYS A 162 0.61 -11.28 2.54
CA LYS A 162 1.34 -10.11 3.01
C LYS A 162 2.78 -10.44 3.41
N ALA A 163 3.02 -11.60 4.03
CA ALA A 163 4.38 -12.07 4.30
C ALA A 163 5.16 -12.36 3.01
N ALA A 164 4.50 -12.98 2.02
CA ALA A 164 5.07 -13.20 0.69
C ALA A 164 5.43 -11.87 0.01
N LEU A 165 4.57 -10.85 0.10
CA LEU A 165 4.82 -9.51 -0.45
C LEU A 165 6.02 -8.82 0.24
N HIS A 166 6.15 -8.95 1.59
CA HIS A 166 7.32 -8.45 2.31
C HIS A 166 8.60 -9.10 1.79
N ARG A 167 8.61 -10.44 1.69
CA ARG A 167 9.79 -11.17 1.20
C ARG A 167 10.11 -10.89 -0.27
N PHE A 168 9.09 -10.79 -1.13
CA PHE A 168 9.21 -10.38 -2.52
C PHE A 168 9.90 -9.02 -2.63
N THR A 169 9.42 -8.03 -1.89
CA THR A 169 9.98 -6.68 -1.86
C THR A 169 11.47 -6.67 -1.54
N GLN A 170 11.88 -7.40 -0.49
CA GLN A 170 13.28 -7.49 -0.09
C GLN A 170 14.16 -8.16 -1.17
N GLY A 171 13.62 -9.15 -1.88
CA GLY A 171 14.31 -9.80 -2.99
C GLY A 171 14.52 -8.86 -4.18
N VAL A 172 13.45 -8.19 -4.60
CA VAL A 172 13.49 -7.23 -5.71
C VAL A 172 14.37 -6.02 -5.38
N ALA A 173 14.37 -5.56 -4.12
CA ALA A 173 15.25 -4.48 -3.66
C ALA A 173 16.73 -4.82 -3.86
N ALA A 174 17.13 -6.07 -3.57
CA ALA A 174 18.49 -6.52 -3.79
C ALA A 174 18.84 -6.63 -5.28
N GLU A 175 17.92 -7.12 -6.12
CA GLU A 175 18.13 -7.25 -7.56
C GLU A 175 18.27 -5.88 -8.27
N LEU A 176 17.59 -4.85 -7.77
CA LEU A 176 17.51 -3.53 -8.42
C LEU A 176 18.40 -2.47 -7.78
N LEU A 177 19.25 -2.85 -6.82
CA LEU A 177 20.12 -1.91 -6.09
C LEU A 177 21.05 -1.13 -7.04
N ASP A 178 21.68 -1.81 -7.95
CA ASP A 178 22.62 -1.20 -8.91
C ASP A 178 21.90 -0.37 -10.00
N ASP A 179 20.61 -0.59 -10.20
CA ASP A 179 19.77 0.21 -11.09
C ASP A 179 19.27 1.51 -10.42
N ASN A 180 19.62 1.74 -9.14
CA ASN A 180 19.12 2.84 -8.32
C ASN A 180 17.59 2.85 -8.23
N ILE A 181 16.95 1.68 -8.18
CA ILE A 181 15.50 1.54 -7.97
C ILE A 181 15.29 1.02 -6.55
N ALA A 182 14.76 1.90 -5.70
CA ALA A 182 14.45 1.55 -4.32
C ALA A 182 13.10 0.83 -4.23
N VAL A 183 13.05 -0.29 -3.51
CA VAL A 183 11.80 -1.07 -3.35
C VAL A 183 11.57 -1.34 -1.87
N ASN A 184 10.45 -0.82 -1.34
CA ASN A 184 10.14 -0.88 0.09
C ASN A 184 8.70 -1.34 0.35
N VAL A 185 8.46 -1.87 1.54
CA VAL A 185 7.13 -2.12 2.08
C VAL A 185 6.78 -1.05 3.09
N VAL A 186 5.53 -0.58 3.03
CA VAL A 186 4.94 0.22 4.11
C VAL A 186 3.63 -0.41 4.54
N GLY A 187 3.49 -0.69 5.82
CA GLY A 187 2.26 -1.23 6.40
C GLY A 187 1.76 -0.39 7.58
N PRO A 188 0.47 -0.48 7.92
CA PRO A 188 -0.02 0.12 9.15
C PRO A 188 0.57 -0.61 10.38
N SER A 189 0.89 0.16 11.42
CA SER A 189 1.37 -0.37 12.70
C SER A 189 0.27 -1.07 13.50
N SER A 190 -0.98 -0.66 13.28
CA SER A 190 -2.18 -1.29 13.83
C SER A 190 -3.22 -1.48 12.73
N ALA A 191 -4.20 -0.60 12.62
CA ALA A 191 -5.18 -0.60 11.55
C ALA A 191 -5.53 0.81 11.12
N VAL A 192 -5.79 1.00 9.83
CA VAL A 192 -6.33 2.25 9.27
C VAL A 192 -7.78 2.02 8.86
N ARG A 193 -8.72 2.76 9.46
CA ARG A 193 -10.13 2.63 9.16
C ARG A 193 -10.48 3.40 7.89
N THR A 194 -10.32 2.74 6.76
CA THR A 194 -10.81 3.23 5.46
C THR A 194 -12.23 2.70 5.20
N PRO A 195 -13.00 3.31 4.29
CA PRO A 195 -14.32 2.79 3.93
C PRO A 195 -14.32 1.29 3.55
N GLY A 196 -13.31 0.86 2.80
CA GLY A 196 -13.17 -0.55 2.40
C GLY A 196 -12.77 -1.49 3.53
N ALA A 197 -12.12 -1.00 4.59
CA ALA A 197 -11.67 -1.80 5.71
C ALA A 197 -12.61 -1.73 6.94
N ALA A 198 -13.51 -0.75 6.99
CA ALA A 198 -14.31 -0.44 8.19
C ALA A 198 -15.09 -1.65 8.73
N SER A 199 -15.66 -2.47 7.85
CA SER A 199 -16.43 -3.66 8.25
C SER A 199 -15.59 -4.80 8.81
N LEU A 200 -14.28 -4.78 8.64
CA LEU A 200 -13.35 -5.77 9.19
C LEU A 200 -12.73 -5.35 10.52
N ILE A 201 -12.87 -4.07 10.89
CA ILE A 201 -12.23 -3.52 12.07
C ILE A 201 -13.30 -3.27 13.12
N PRO A 202 -13.33 -4.04 14.21
CA PRO A 202 -14.26 -3.79 15.33
C PRO A 202 -14.15 -2.34 15.82
N ASP A 203 -15.25 -1.75 16.28
CA ASP A 203 -15.26 -0.34 16.72
C ASP A 203 -14.36 -0.11 17.94
N THR A 204 -14.15 -1.13 18.74
CA THR A 204 -13.25 -1.10 19.90
C THR A 204 -11.77 -1.29 19.55
N PHE A 205 -11.44 -1.63 18.27
CA PHE A 205 -10.06 -1.85 17.88
C PHE A 205 -9.35 -0.51 17.64
N PRO A 206 -8.15 -0.31 18.22
CA PRO A 206 -7.41 0.92 18.05
C PRO A 206 -6.98 1.10 16.59
N THR A 207 -7.30 2.26 16.03
CA THR A 207 -6.92 2.64 14.67
C THR A 207 -5.96 3.82 14.67
N GLU A 208 -5.21 3.96 13.60
CA GLU A 208 -4.29 5.06 13.40
C GLU A 208 -4.75 5.98 12.27
N PRO A 209 -4.38 7.28 12.29
CA PRO A 209 -4.69 8.20 11.21
C PRO A 209 -3.96 7.81 9.92
N VAL A 210 -4.63 7.96 8.79
CA VAL A 210 -4.10 7.58 7.46
C VAL A 210 -2.89 8.43 7.04
N GLU A 211 -2.73 9.61 7.60
CA GLU A 211 -1.63 10.54 7.35
C GLU A 211 -0.27 9.91 7.66
N TYR A 212 -0.16 9.15 8.76
CA TYR A 212 1.08 8.49 9.14
C TYR A 212 1.48 7.41 8.13
N LEU A 213 0.52 6.67 7.58
CA LEU A 213 0.76 5.73 6.50
C LEU A 213 1.20 6.46 5.23
N ALA A 214 0.53 7.56 4.89
CA ALA A 214 0.83 8.37 3.71
C ALA A 214 2.22 9.00 3.78
N GLU A 215 2.60 9.55 4.94
CA GLU A 215 3.92 10.14 5.16
C GLU A 215 5.03 9.08 5.12
N THR A 216 4.78 7.89 5.69
CA THR A 216 5.75 6.79 5.62
C THR A 216 5.97 6.32 4.17
N VAL A 217 4.91 6.28 3.35
CA VAL A 217 5.04 6.01 1.90
C VAL A 217 5.87 7.08 1.22
N LEU A 218 5.59 8.35 1.47
CA LEU A 218 6.38 9.47 0.93
C LEU A 218 7.85 9.34 1.33
N ALA A 219 8.14 9.02 2.59
CA ALA A 219 9.49 8.81 3.08
C ALA A 219 10.25 7.73 2.30
N MET A 220 9.58 6.74 1.72
CA MET A 220 10.19 5.69 0.89
C MET A 220 10.45 6.12 -0.57
N CYS A 221 10.07 7.34 -0.97
CA CYS A 221 10.03 7.77 -2.37
C CYS A 221 11.00 8.93 -2.71
N HIS A 222 12.06 9.17 -1.92
CA HIS A 222 12.93 10.34 -2.17
C HIS A 222 14.43 10.12 -1.96
N LEU A 223 14.87 8.99 -1.43
CA LEU A 223 16.30 8.69 -1.27
C LEU A 223 16.76 7.66 -2.32
N PRO A 224 18.05 7.70 -2.70
CA PRO A 224 18.64 6.68 -3.57
C PRO A 224 18.49 5.27 -2.99
N ALA A 225 18.48 4.26 -3.87
CA ALA A 225 18.38 2.86 -3.45
C ALA A 225 19.50 2.45 -2.47
N ALA A 226 20.71 2.97 -2.66
CA ALA A 226 21.84 2.72 -1.76
C ALA A 226 21.62 3.19 -0.31
N GLU A 227 20.70 4.14 -0.10
CA GLU A 227 20.41 4.69 1.24
C GLU A 227 19.13 4.11 1.84
N ARG A 228 18.13 3.78 0.99
CA ARG A 228 16.82 3.34 1.49
C ARG A 228 16.15 2.37 0.52
N THR A 229 16.44 1.09 0.65
CA THR A 229 15.77 0.02 -0.07
C THR A 229 15.66 -1.24 0.78
N GLY A 230 14.71 -2.13 0.47
CA GLY A 230 14.52 -3.41 1.15
C GLY A 230 13.82 -3.32 2.51
N LEU A 231 13.33 -2.16 2.91
CA LEU A 231 12.72 -1.97 4.22
C LEU A 231 11.28 -2.52 4.25
N VAL A 232 10.93 -3.08 5.41
CA VAL A 232 9.54 -3.33 5.82
C VAL A 232 9.23 -2.37 6.96
N ALA A 233 8.68 -1.21 6.63
CA ALA A 233 8.43 -0.10 7.53
C ALA A 233 6.95 -0.05 7.96
N PHE A 234 6.71 0.50 9.15
CA PHE A 234 5.36 0.61 9.70
C PHE A 234 5.03 2.05 10.10
N SER A 235 3.82 2.47 9.78
CA SER A 235 3.33 3.85 9.75
C SER A 235 3.51 4.67 11.03
N LEU A 236 3.43 4.10 12.24
CA LEU A 236 3.71 4.82 13.47
C LEU A 236 5.17 4.61 13.94
N HIS A 237 5.71 3.41 13.74
CA HIS A 237 7.05 3.07 14.22
C HIS A 237 8.14 3.79 13.45
N TYR A 238 8.03 3.82 12.13
CA TYR A 238 9.06 4.40 11.28
C TYR A 238 9.18 5.92 11.48
N PRO A 239 8.11 6.74 11.37
CA PRO A 239 8.20 8.16 11.65
C PRO A 239 8.67 8.48 13.07
N TRP A 240 8.18 7.73 14.08
CA TRP A 240 8.61 7.91 15.46
C TRP A 240 10.12 7.67 15.63
N SER A 241 10.64 6.57 15.10
CA SER A 241 12.06 6.20 15.24
C SER A 241 13.00 7.14 14.47
N GLN A 242 12.55 7.64 13.32
CA GLN A 242 13.31 8.53 12.46
C GLN A 242 13.06 10.01 12.75
N GLN A 243 12.20 10.34 13.72
CA GLN A 243 11.78 11.71 14.04
C GLN A 243 11.26 12.47 12.81
N LEU A 244 10.56 11.76 11.91
CA LEU A 244 10.00 12.35 10.71
C LEU A 244 8.79 13.23 11.04
N PRO A 245 8.70 14.44 10.49
CA PRO A 245 7.49 15.24 10.57
C PRO A 245 6.37 14.58 9.77
N VAL A 246 5.18 14.50 10.34
CA VAL A 246 3.98 13.97 9.67
C VAL A 246 3.04 15.13 9.39
N HIS A 247 2.61 15.26 8.13
CA HIS A 247 1.72 16.33 7.69
C HIS A 247 0.32 15.80 7.36
N SER A 248 -0.66 16.71 7.35
CA SER A 248 -1.96 16.46 6.73
C SER A 248 -1.81 16.00 5.28
N LEU A 249 -2.83 15.36 4.72
CA LEU A 249 -2.74 14.80 3.35
C LEU A 249 -2.46 15.86 2.28
N ASP A 250 -2.85 17.12 2.53
CA ASP A 250 -2.56 18.27 1.66
C ASP A 250 -1.19 18.93 1.92
N GLY A 251 -0.41 18.38 2.85
CA GLY A 251 0.94 18.87 3.20
C GLY A 251 0.99 20.16 4.03
N ARG A 252 -0.16 20.76 4.39
CA ARG A 252 -0.21 22.13 4.97
C ARG A 252 -0.08 22.18 6.48
N THR A 253 -0.51 21.13 7.17
CA THR A 253 -0.56 21.12 8.63
C THR A 253 0.36 20.06 9.20
N LEU A 254 1.28 20.45 10.07
CA LEU A 254 2.10 19.51 10.82
C LEU A 254 1.24 18.85 11.90
N LEU A 255 1.24 17.53 11.93
CA LEU A 255 0.54 16.74 12.93
C LEU A 255 1.44 16.43 14.13
N PRO A 256 0.87 16.21 15.32
CA PRO A 256 1.65 15.85 16.49
C PRO A 256 2.32 14.48 16.30
N PRO A 257 3.55 14.26 16.79
CA PRO A 257 4.16 12.93 16.73
C PRO A 257 3.34 11.92 17.54
N LEU A 258 3.04 10.76 16.94
CA LEU A 258 2.34 9.67 17.63
C LEU A 258 3.30 8.55 18.01
N GLN A 259 3.35 8.28 19.29
CA GLN A 259 4.09 7.13 19.79
C GLN A 259 3.37 5.82 19.40
N PRO A 260 4.10 4.81 18.90
CA PRO A 260 3.52 3.50 18.64
C PRO A 260 2.89 2.92 19.92
N PRO A 261 1.70 2.30 19.83
CA PRO A 261 1.03 1.75 21.00
C PRO A 261 1.78 0.53 21.56
N ALA A 262 1.82 0.39 22.88
CA ALA A 262 2.46 -0.75 23.55
C ALA A 262 1.82 -2.10 23.16
N SER A 263 0.59 -2.09 22.63
CA SER A 263 -0.11 -3.27 22.14
C SER A 263 0.28 -3.67 20.71
N ALA A 264 1.13 -2.89 20.02
CA ALA A 264 1.61 -3.21 18.68
C ALA A 264 2.32 -4.56 18.65
N ASN A 265 2.49 -5.13 17.47
CA ASN A 265 3.24 -6.37 17.31
C ASN A 265 4.71 -6.12 17.67
N PRO A 266 5.27 -6.83 18.69
CA PRO A 266 6.65 -6.62 19.13
C PRO A 266 7.70 -7.06 18.10
N ASN A 267 7.29 -7.74 17.03
CA ASN A 267 8.18 -8.09 15.92
C ASN A 267 8.36 -6.92 14.92
N ILE A 268 7.72 -5.78 15.14
CA ILE A 268 8.00 -4.57 14.36
C ILE A 268 9.37 -4.03 14.77
N LEU A 269 10.27 -3.93 13.81
CA LEU A 269 11.52 -3.19 13.98
C LEU A 269 11.25 -1.70 13.67
N PRO A 270 11.47 -0.78 14.61
CA PRO A 270 11.07 0.62 14.45
C PRO A 270 11.70 1.33 13.22
N ALA A 271 12.93 1.02 12.89
CA ALA A 271 13.63 1.58 11.73
C ALA A 271 13.35 0.83 10.40
N GLY A 272 12.49 -0.18 10.41
CA GLY A 272 12.28 -1.11 9.31
C GLY A 272 13.20 -2.35 9.42
N MET A 273 12.73 -3.47 8.82
CA MET A 273 13.51 -4.72 8.74
C MET A 273 14.37 -4.70 7.50
#